data_3a6f895cf448bb588bcf840ef8210bef
#
_entry.id   3a6f895cf448bb588bcf840ef8210bef
#
_cell.length_a   1.000
_cell.length_b   1.000
_cell.length_c   1.000
_cell.angle_alpha   90.00
_cell.angle_beta   90.00
_cell.angle_gamma   90.00
#
_symmetry.space_group_name_H-M   'P 1'
#
loop_
_entity.id
_entity.type
_entity.pdbx_description
1 polymer ?
#
loop_
_entity_poly.entity_id
_entity_poly.type
_entity_poly.pdbx_seq_one_letter_code
_entity_poly.pdbx_strand_id
1 'polypeptide(L)'
;MRIFQKKQCLETVELLSEAHGEIVKLVEKKQIQGAAELLEQCQQGAIGMGTLIDSTEGEGTETVHCLEEYCEAVYQFCEKLLGGVSVNTWQMQKKLRKLLMRVENSINHEIRIQREVVFLPYKASMWDSLESVWKAADEDPDCRALVIPIPYYDKNPDGSFGEMHYEIAQYPEEVPVMGYESYDFETRHPDVIFIHNPYDEGNYVTSVPPFFYSKHLKHFTDRLVYI
;
A
#
# COMPACT_ATOMS: atom_id res chain seq x y z
N MET A 1 7.78 -0.95 -1.10
CA MET A 1 6.49 -0.83 -0.36
C MET A 1 5.65 0.33 -0.86
N ARG A 2 4.33 0.23 -0.84
CA ARG A 2 3.42 1.32 -1.19
C ARG A 2 3.33 2.38 -0.08
N ILE A 3 3.02 3.63 -0.45
CA ILE A 3 2.92 4.77 0.49
C ILE A 3 1.96 4.49 1.65
N PHE A 4 0.76 3.95 1.37
CA PHE A 4 -0.24 3.66 2.39
C PHE A 4 0.20 2.54 3.34
N GLN A 5 0.93 1.53 2.83
CA GLN A 5 1.45 0.44 3.64
C GLN A 5 2.53 0.94 4.62
N LYS A 6 3.45 1.80 4.12
CA LYS A 6 4.46 2.44 4.98
C LYS A 6 3.82 3.29 6.06
N LYS A 7 2.77 4.04 5.71
CA LYS A 7 1.99 4.84 6.65
C LYS A 7 1.31 3.95 7.70
N GLN A 8 0.71 2.83 7.29
CA GLN A 8 0.11 1.85 8.22
C GLN A 8 1.15 1.27 9.19
N CYS A 9 2.36 0.97 8.73
CA CYS A 9 3.44 0.53 9.61
C CYS A 9 3.80 1.59 10.67
N LEU A 10 3.93 2.85 10.27
CA LEU A 10 4.23 3.95 11.19
C LEU A 10 3.09 4.21 12.20
N GLU A 11 1.82 4.16 11.76
CA GLU A 11 0.66 4.23 12.65
C GLU A 11 0.64 3.07 13.66
N THR A 12 1.02 1.87 13.23
CA THR A 12 1.15 0.72 14.14
C THR A 12 2.25 0.98 15.19
N VAL A 13 3.39 1.54 14.80
CA VAL A 13 4.45 1.94 15.75
C VAL A 13 3.93 2.92 16.80
N GLU A 14 3.14 3.90 16.41
CA GLU A 14 2.52 4.86 17.35
C GLU A 14 1.59 4.14 18.33
N LEU A 15 0.70 3.26 17.84
CA LEU A 15 -0.20 2.47 18.68
C LEU A 15 0.56 1.58 19.69
N LEU A 16 1.64 0.94 19.25
CA LEU A 16 2.50 0.16 20.15
C LEU A 16 3.14 1.04 21.23
N SER A 17 3.57 2.25 20.86
CA SER A 17 4.13 3.22 21.82
C SER A 17 3.12 3.68 22.87
N GLU A 18 1.87 3.91 22.48
CA GLU A 18 0.78 4.25 23.39
C GLU A 18 0.46 3.09 24.34
N ALA A 19 0.40 1.85 23.79
CA ALA A 19 0.16 0.64 24.56
C ALA A 19 1.20 0.44 25.68
N HIS A 20 2.47 0.80 25.45
CA HIS A 20 3.50 0.74 26.51
C HIS A 20 3.14 1.59 27.73
N GLY A 21 2.52 2.76 27.53
CA GLY A 21 2.06 3.61 28.62
C GLY A 21 0.94 2.96 29.44
N GLU A 22 0.00 2.28 28.77
CA GLU A 22 -1.08 1.55 29.46
C GLU A 22 -0.57 0.31 30.18
N ILE A 23 0.37 -0.44 29.59
CA ILE A 23 1.02 -1.58 30.24
C ILE A 23 1.66 -1.16 31.57
N VAL A 24 2.40 -0.05 31.58
CA VAL A 24 3.00 0.48 32.82
C VAL A 24 1.94 0.74 33.88
N LYS A 25 0.84 1.42 33.52
CA LYS A 25 -0.27 1.71 34.45
C LYS A 25 -0.91 0.43 35.01
N LEU A 26 -1.09 -0.59 34.17
CA LEU A 26 -1.65 -1.87 34.57
C LEU A 26 -0.72 -2.59 35.55
N VAL A 27 0.57 -2.62 35.31
CA VAL A 27 1.58 -3.23 36.19
C VAL A 27 1.61 -2.50 37.54
N GLU A 28 1.61 -1.18 37.58
CA GLU A 28 1.58 -0.36 38.79
C GLU A 28 0.30 -0.60 39.61
N LYS A 29 -0.83 -0.83 38.94
CA LYS A 29 -2.11 -1.22 39.58
C LYS A 29 -2.19 -2.70 39.95
N LYS A 30 -1.15 -3.48 39.73
CA LYS A 30 -1.10 -4.94 39.94
C LYS A 30 -2.12 -5.74 39.12
N GLN A 31 -2.55 -5.19 37.97
CA GLN A 31 -3.42 -5.85 37.02
C GLN A 31 -2.57 -6.63 36.00
N ILE A 32 -1.87 -7.64 36.51
CA ILE A 32 -0.81 -8.37 35.77
C ILE A 32 -1.38 -9.07 34.53
N GLN A 33 -2.56 -9.70 34.67
CA GLN A 33 -3.18 -10.40 33.54
C GLN A 33 -3.48 -9.43 32.37
N GLY A 34 -4.08 -8.26 32.66
CA GLY A 34 -4.36 -7.26 31.63
C GLY A 34 -3.08 -6.68 30.99
N ALA A 35 -2.00 -6.54 31.79
CA ALA A 35 -0.70 -6.11 31.26
C ALA A 35 -0.09 -7.17 30.32
N ALA A 36 -0.21 -8.46 30.66
CA ALA A 36 0.26 -9.56 29.82
C ALA A 36 -0.54 -9.64 28.51
N GLU A 37 -1.86 -9.55 28.56
CA GLU A 37 -2.73 -9.54 27.37
C GLU A 37 -2.39 -8.38 26.41
N LEU A 38 -2.11 -7.19 26.98
CA LEU A 38 -1.72 -6.04 26.14
C LEU A 38 -0.31 -6.20 25.55
N LEU A 39 0.63 -6.84 26.25
CA LEU A 39 1.93 -7.22 25.72
C LEU A 39 1.79 -8.22 24.55
N GLU A 40 0.94 -9.23 24.69
CA GLU A 40 0.64 -10.19 23.61
C GLU A 40 0.05 -9.48 22.38
N GLN A 41 -0.87 -8.53 22.58
CA GLN A 41 -1.41 -7.72 21.48
C GLN A 41 -0.32 -6.89 20.79
N CYS A 42 0.61 -6.32 21.55
CA CYS A 42 1.77 -5.62 20.99
C CYS A 42 2.64 -6.55 20.14
N GLN A 43 2.88 -7.78 20.60
CA GLN A 43 3.63 -8.77 19.84
C GLN A 43 2.92 -9.15 18.54
N GLN A 44 1.59 -9.39 18.59
CA GLN A 44 0.80 -9.69 17.39
C GLN A 44 0.82 -8.54 16.37
N GLY A 45 0.70 -7.30 16.83
CA GLY A 45 0.82 -6.11 15.96
C GLY A 45 2.19 -6.02 15.28
N ALA A 46 3.26 -6.30 16.01
CA ALA A 46 4.62 -6.32 15.47
C ALA A 46 4.84 -7.46 14.45
N ILE A 47 4.31 -8.66 14.73
CA ILE A 47 4.34 -9.81 13.80
C ILE A 47 3.57 -9.48 12.52
N GLY A 48 2.37 -8.89 12.63
CA GLY A 48 1.58 -8.48 11.47
C GLY A 48 2.32 -7.46 10.59
N MET A 49 3.02 -6.51 11.22
CA MET A 49 3.87 -5.55 10.51
C MET A 49 5.05 -6.23 9.81
N GLY A 50 5.73 -7.17 10.48
CA GLY A 50 6.82 -7.96 9.89
C GLY A 50 6.35 -8.74 8.66
N THR A 51 5.21 -9.42 8.75
CA THR A 51 4.62 -10.16 7.63
C THR A 51 4.31 -9.25 6.44
N LEU A 52 3.80 -8.04 6.69
CA LEU A 52 3.54 -7.06 5.64
C LEU A 52 4.85 -6.62 4.97
N ILE A 53 5.89 -6.36 5.75
CA ILE A 53 7.21 -5.95 5.23
C ILE A 53 7.83 -7.08 4.42
N ASP A 54 7.86 -8.31 4.92
CA ASP A 54 8.40 -9.47 4.19
C ASP A 54 7.68 -9.70 2.85
N SER A 55 6.35 -9.52 2.82
CA SER A 55 5.56 -9.70 1.60
C SER A 55 5.83 -8.61 0.54
N THR A 56 6.32 -7.43 0.92
CA THR A 56 6.51 -6.28 0.03
C THR A 56 7.97 -5.99 -0.31
N GLU A 57 8.88 -6.22 0.64
CA GLU A 57 10.33 -5.92 0.48
C GLU A 57 11.19 -7.18 0.35
N GLY A 58 10.60 -8.37 0.60
CA GLY A 58 11.32 -9.64 0.70
C GLY A 58 11.77 -9.94 2.13
N GLU A 59 12.13 -11.20 2.36
CA GLU A 59 12.53 -11.70 3.69
C GLU A 59 13.90 -11.16 4.13
N GLY A 60 14.07 -11.02 5.45
CA GLY A 60 15.37 -10.72 6.08
C GLY A 60 15.79 -9.26 6.03
N THR A 61 14.86 -8.33 5.92
CA THR A 61 15.16 -6.90 6.01
C THR A 61 15.61 -6.52 7.43
N GLU A 62 16.43 -5.48 7.56
CA GLU A 62 16.84 -4.94 8.88
C GLU A 62 15.62 -4.52 9.71
N THR A 63 14.55 -4.05 9.07
CA THR A 63 13.30 -3.67 9.75
C THR A 63 12.64 -4.87 10.41
N VAL A 64 12.58 -6.02 9.73
CA VAL A 64 12.04 -7.27 10.29
C VAL A 64 12.92 -7.75 11.44
N HIS A 65 14.24 -7.68 11.31
CA HIS A 65 15.15 -8.02 12.40
C HIS A 65 14.95 -7.13 13.64
N CYS A 66 14.74 -5.82 13.47
CA CYS A 66 14.38 -4.92 14.58
C CYS A 66 13.04 -5.29 15.24
N LEU A 67 12.05 -5.74 14.44
CA LEU A 67 10.77 -6.22 14.95
C LEU A 67 10.91 -7.53 15.74
N GLU A 68 11.75 -8.45 15.30
CA GLU A 68 12.06 -9.68 16.03
C GLU A 68 12.67 -9.40 17.41
N GLU A 69 13.65 -8.48 17.47
CA GLU A 69 14.24 -8.05 18.74
C GLU A 69 13.19 -7.42 19.68
N TYR A 70 12.26 -6.65 19.10
CA TYR A 70 11.14 -6.07 19.86
C TYR A 70 10.22 -7.17 20.39
N CYS A 71 9.79 -8.11 19.55
CA CYS A 71 8.94 -9.24 19.93
C CYS A 71 9.56 -10.09 21.04
N GLU A 72 10.85 -10.37 20.93
CA GLU A 72 11.59 -11.11 21.97
C GLU A 72 11.59 -10.36 23.31
N ALA A 73 11.80 -9.04 23.29
CA ALA A 73 11.76 -8.24 24.51
C ALA A 73 10.35 -8.21 25.14
N VAL A 74 9.31 -8.09 24.31
CA VAL A 74 7.90 -8.13 24.76
C VAL A 74 7.60 -9.48 25.41
N TYR A 75 7.98 -10.59 24.75
CA TYR A 75 7.82 -11.94 25.27
C TYR A 75 8.51 -12.12 26.64
N GLN A 76 9.77 -11.70 26.76
CA GLN A 76 10.53 -11.77 28.01
C GLN A 76 9.87 -11.00 29.16
N PHE A 77 9.26 -9.84 28.89
CA PHE A 77 8.53 -9.09 29.91
C PHE A 77 7.21 -9.77 30.30
N CYS A 78 6.48 -10.32 29.32
CA CYS A 78 5.26 -11.10 29.57
C CYS A 78 5.53 -12.29 30.49
N GLU A 79 6.54 -13.11 30.16
CA GLU A 79 6.97 -14.25 30.98
C GLU A 79 7.34 -13.85 32.41
N LYS A 80 8.08 -12.76 32.59
CA LYS A 80 8.44 -12.26 33.92
C LYS A 80 7.22 -11.86 34.76
N LEU A 81 6.27 -11.15 34.14
CA LEU A 81 5.06 -10.69 34.79
C LEU A 81 4.19 -11.87 35.20
N LEU A 82 3.96 -12.83 34.32
CA LEU A 82 3.16 -14.04 34.60
C LEU A 82 3.85 -14.97 35.60
N GLY A 83 5.18 -15.03 35.57
CA GLY A 83 5.99 -15.78 36.54
C GLY A 83 6.10 -15.12 37.94
N GLY A 84 5.41 -13.99 38.16
CA GLY A 84 5.42 -13.29 39.47
C GLY A 84 6.75 -12.58 39.79
N VAL A 85 7.61 -12.39 38.78
CA VAL A 85 8.87 -11.67 38.94
C VAL A 85 8.60 -10.16 38.94
N SER A 86 9.15 -9.46 39.94
CA SER A 86 9.01 -7.99 39.96
C SER A 86 9.72 -7.35 38.75
N VAL A 87 8.97 -6.61 37.94
CA VAL A 87 9.47 -5.88 36.78
C VAL A 87 9.56 -4.40 37.10
N ASN A 88 10.72 -3.82 36.87
CA ASN A 88 10.88 -2.36 36.95
C ASN A 88 10.22 -1.72 35.71
N THR A 89 9.07 -1.07 35.93
CA THR A 89 8.24 -0.50 34.86
C THR A 89 8.98 0.56 34.04
N TRP A 90 9.80 1.38 34.68
CA TRP A 90 10.61 2.39 33.97
C TRP A 90 11.66 1.76 33.04
N GLN A 91 12.35 0.71 33.52
CA GLN A 91 13.34 0.00 32.67
C GLN A 91 12.67 -0.74 31.52
N MET A 92 11.51 -1.36 31.77
CA MET A 92 10.70 -2.02 30.76
C MET A 92 10.30 -1.03 29.67
N GLN A 93 9.65 0.08 30.03
CA GLN A 93 9.21 1.11 29.10
C GLN A 93 10.39 1.69 28.31
N LYS A 94 11.49 1.99 28.99
CA LYS A 94 12.71 2.51 28.32
C LYS A 94 13.26 1.53 27.28
N LYS A 95 13.31 0.22 27.61
CA LYS A 95 13.79 -0.82 26.68
C LYS A 95 12.87 -0.96 25.49
N LEU A 96 11.56 -1.11 25.70
CA LEU A 96 10.58 -1.25 24.62
C LEU A 96 10.55 -0.02 23.71
N ARG A 97 10.56 1.19 24.28
CA ARG A 97 10.63 2.43 23.52
C ARG A 97 11.89 2.51 22.67
N LYS A 98 13.06 2.13 23.19
CA LYS A 98 14.31 2.13 22.43
C LYS A 98 14.26 1.19 21.24
N LEU A 99 13.70 -0.01 21.41
CA LEU A 99 13.56 -0.98 20.31
C LEU A 99 12.57 -0.48 19.27
N LEU A 100 11.43 0.07 19.71
CA LEU A 100 10.42 0.61 18.80
C LEU A 100 10.94 1.82 17.99
N MET A 101 11.77 2.68 18.60
CA MET A 101 12.46 3.76 17.85
C MET A 101 13.42 3.22 16.79
N ARG A 102 14.06 2.07 17.02
CA ARG A 102 14.89 1.43 15.98
C ARG A 102 14.04 0.93 14.81
N VAL A 103 12.89 0.32 15.11
CA VAL A 103 11.91 -0.10 14.10
C VAL A 103 11.45 1.12 13.28
N GLU A 104 11.04 2.19 13.93
CA GLU A 104 10.60 3.44 13.27
C GLU A 104 11.68 4.02 12.36
N ASN A 105 12.91 4.11 12.87
CA ASN A 105 14.03 4.61 12.10
C ASN A 105 14.34 3.74 10.87
N SER A 106 14.30 2.42 11.03
CA SER A 106 14.51 1.48 9.92
C SER A 106 13.39 1.61 8.88
N ILE A 107 12.11 1.68 9.29
CA ILE A 107 10.99 1.94 8.37
C ILE A 107 11.22 3.23 7.57
N ASN A 108 11.64 4.30 8.23
CA ASN A 108 11.80 5.60 7.59
C ASN A 108 12.94 5.64 6.58
N HIS A 109 14.09 5.01 6.88
CA HIS A 109 15.32 5.16 6.10
C HIS A 109 15.61 4.03 5.13
N GLU A 110 15.12 2.81 5.40
CA GLU A 110 15.48 1.63 4.60
C GLU A 110 14.35 1.19 3.68
N ILE A 111 13.08 1.38 4.10
CA ILE A 111 11.94 1.01 3.27
C ILE A 111 11.67 2.10 2.24
N ARG A 112 11.96 1.78 0.97
CA ARG A 112 11.68 2.68 -0.15
C ARG A 112 10.20 2.67 -0.50
N ILE A 113 9.67 3.85 -0.84
CA ILE A 113 8.31 3.99 -1.35
C ILE A 113 8.34 3.75 -2.85
N GLN A 114 7.57 2.74 -3.30
CA GLN A 114 7.33 2.52 -4.72
C GLN A 114 5.92 3.00 -5.08
N ARG A 115 5.83 4.01 -5.95
CA ARG A 115 4.56 4.52 -6.47
C ARG A 115 4.07 3.64 -7.60
N GLU A 116 2.78 3.38 -7.63
CA GLU A 116 2.14 2.68 -8.73
C GLU A 116 1.43 3.67 -9.64
N VAL A 117 1.89 3.73 -10.89
CA VAL A 117 1.40 4.62 -11.93
C VAL A 117 0.72 3.79 -13.01
N VAL A 118 -0.58 3.96 -13.16
CA VAL A 118 -1.39 3.20 -14.12
C VAL A 118 -1.75 4.08 -15.32
N PHE A 119 -1.51 3.57 -16.52
CA PHE A 119 -1.88 4.19 -17.79
C PHE A 119 -3.03 3.39 -18.39
N LEU A 120 -4.15 4.05 -18.69
CA LEU A 120 -5.37 3.46 -19.26
C LEU A 120 -5.63 3.98 -20.68
N PRO A 121 -4.78 3.65 -21.66
CA PRO A 121 -5.05 4.00 -23.04
C PRO A 121 -6.18 3.13 -23.61
N TYR A 122 -7.07 3.70 -24.43
CA TYR A 122 -8.15 2.95 -25.07
C TYR A 122 -7.90 2.70 -26.58
N LYS A 123 -7.09 3.52 -27.23
CA LYS A 123 -6.66 3.33 -28.64
C LYS A 123 -5.15 3.27 -28.74
N ALA A 124 -4.64 2.24 -29.41
CA ALA A 124 -3.21 2.09 -29.66
C ALA A 124 -2.64 3.26 -30.48
N SER A 125 -3.42 3.79 -31.42
CA SER A 125 -3.03 4.98 -32.23
C SER A 125 -2.84 6.28 -31.44
N MET A 126 -3.27 6.33 -30.18
CA MET A 126 -3.10 7.49 -29.29
C MET A 126 -1.97 7.28 -28.26
N TRP A 127 -1.28 6.15 -28.31
CA TRP A 127 -0.24 5.79 -27.35
C TRP A 127 0.89 6.81 -27.26
N ASP A 128 1.29 7.40 -28.39
CA ASP A 128 2.37 8.40 -28.47
C ASP A 128 2.20 9.55 -27.46
N SER A 129 0.96 9.90 -27.09
CA SER A 129 0.70 10.98 -26.14
C SER A 129 1.04 10.60 -24.69
N LEU A 130 1.02 9.31 -24.35
CA LEU A 130 1.37 8.77 -23.02
C LEU A 130 2.79 8.22 -22.94
N GLU A 131 3.38 7.85 -24.07
CA GLU A 131 4.65 7.11 -24.15
C GLU A 131 5.78 7.79 -23.38
N SER A 132 5.95 9.10 -23.56
CA SER A 132 7.04 9.84 -22.90
C SER A 132 6.89 9.87 -21.37
N VAL A 133 5.66 9.97 -20.88
CA VAL A 133 5.37 9.96 -19.44
C VAL A 133 5.53 8.55 -18.89
N TRP A 134 5.08 7.53 -19.64
CA TRP A 134 5.29 6.14 -19.28
C TRP A 134 6.78 5.79 -19.18
N LYS A 135 7.59 6.14 -20.20
CA LYS A 135 9.04 5.90 -20.16
C LYS A 135 9.69 6.53 -18.93
N ALA A 136 9.34 7.76 -18.61
CA ALA A 136 9.87 8.44 -17.43
C ALA A 136 9.47 7.74 -16.12
N ALA A 137 8.26 7.17 -16.04
CA ALA A 137 7.82 6.42 -14.88
C ALA A 137 8.43 5.02 -14.82
N ASP A 138 8.66 4.37 -15.96
CA ASP A 138 9.24 3.03 -16.06
C ASP A 138 10.74 3.03 -15.74
N GLU A 139 11.44 4.11 -16.10
CA GLU A 139 12.86 4.32 -15.78
C GLU A 139 13.11 4.76 -14.33
N ASP A 140 12.07 5.21 -13.60
CA ASP A 140 12.19 5.65 -12.21
C ASP A 140 12.12 4.43 -11.25
N PRO A 141 13.20 4.12 -10.50
CA PRO A 141 13.22 2.97 -9.59
C PRO A 141 12.21 3.06 -8.44
N ASP A 142 11.70 4.26 -8.14
CA ASP A 142 10.67 4.50 -7.14
C ASP A 142 9.25 4.45 -7.71
N CYS A 143 9.10 4.11 -9.01
CA CYS A 143 7.84 3.93 -9.71
C CYS A 143 7.67 2.50 -10.23
N ARG A 144 6.43 2.06 -10.27
CA ARG A 144 5.97 0.88 -11.00
C ARG A 144 4.96 1.34 -12.03
N ALA A 145 5.39 1.46 -13.28
CA ALA A 145 4.54 1.84 -14.39
C ALA A 145 3.78 0.63 -14.95
N LEU A 146 2.46 0.73 -15.07
CA LEU A 146 1.60 -0.32 -15.61
C LEU A 146 0.77 0.25 -16.75
N VAL A 147 0.87 -0.37 -17.93
CA VAL A 147 0.05 -0.02 -19.10
C VAL A 147 -1.08 -1.04 -19.22
N ILE A 148 -2.31 -0.56 -19.07
CA ILE A 148 -3.52 -1.38 -19.04
C ILE A 148 -4.47 -0.86 -20.11
N PRO A 149 -4.34 -1.33 -21.38
CA PRO A 149 -5.28 -0.96 -22.40
C PRO A 149 -6.71 -1.32 -22.00
N ILE A 150 -7.65 -0.39 -22.20
CA ILE A 150 -9.06 -0.60 -21.87
C ILE A 150 -9.91 -0.68 -23.15
N PRO A 151 -11.01 -1.45 -23.14
CA PRO A 151 -11.91 -1.51 -24.28
C PRO A 151 -12.67 -0.19 -24.47
N TYR A 152 -13.13 0.05 -25.69
CA TYR A 152 -14.03 1.15 -26.01
C TYR A 152 -15.13 0.67 -26.96
N TYR A 153 -16.20 1.46 -27.02
CA TYR A 153 -17.35 1.21 -27.87
C TYR A 153 -17.54 2.37 -28.84
N ASP A 154 -17.93 2.08 -30.07
CA ASP A 154 -18.53 3.08 -30.92
C ASP A 154 -19.90 3.49 -30.35
N LYS A 155 -20.31 4.73 -30.61
CA LYS A 155 -21.63 5.22 -30.23
C LYS A 155 -22.60 5.16 -31.42
N ASN A 156 -23.75 4.55 -31.19
CA ASN A 156 -24.86 4.61 -32.13
C ASN A 156 -25.48 6.02 -32.14
N PRO A 157 -26.24 6.40 -33.21
CA PRO A 157 -26.91 7.70 -33.28
C PRO A 157 -27.89 7.98 -32.12
N ASP A 158 -28.43 6.94 -31.48
CA ASP A 158 -29.30 7.03 -30.30
C ASP A 158 -28.53 7.16 -28.97
N GLY A 159 -27.19 7.17 -29.02
CA GLY A 159 -26.32 7.24 -27.86
C GLY A 159 -26.04 5.92 -27.17
N SER A 160 -26.61 4.80 -27.64
CA SER A 160 -26.30 3.46 -27.12
C SER A 160 -24.88 3.01 -27.52
N PHE A 161 -24.35 2.00 -26.81
CA PHE A 161 -23.09 1.38 -27.17
C PHE A 161 -23.25 0.50 -28.41
N GLY A 162 -22.37 0.72 -29.39
CA GLY A 162 -22.25 -0.06 -30.60
C GLY A 162 -21.21 -1.16 -30.48
N GLU A 163 -20.34 -1.29 -31.51
CA GLU A 163 -19.30 -2.30 -31.55
C GLU A 163 -18.23 -2.05 -30.48
N MET A 164 -17.78 -3.12 -29.82
CA MET A 164 -16.70 -3.09 -28.86
C MET A 164 -15.35 -3.34 -29.54
N HIS A 165 -14.38 -2.51 -29.23
CA HIS A 165 -13.00 -2.63 -29.70
C HIS A 165 -12.06 -2.82 -28.49
N TYR A 166 -11.08 -3.70 -28.64
CA TYR A 166 -10.03 -3.92 -27.66
C TYR A 166 -8.69 -4.13 -28.36
N GLU A 167 -7.83 -3.12 -28.31
CA GLU A 167 -6.63 -3.03 -29.14
C GLU A 167 -5.34 -3.45 -28.43
N ILE A 168 -5.41 -4.26 -27.39
CA ILE A 168 -4.23 -4.66 -26.57
C ILE A 168 -3.08 -5.25 -27.41
N ALA A 169 -3.38 -5.99 -28.49
CA ALA A 169 -2.38 -6.61 -29.34
C ALA A 169 -1.71 -5.62 -30.34
N GLN A 170 -2.15 -4.36 -30.39
CA GLN A 170 -1.65 -3.36 -31.33
C GLN A 170 -0.61 -2.42 -30.69
N TYR A 171 -0.31 -2.58 -29.41
CA TYR A 171 0.72 -1.80 -28.73
C TYR A 171 2.12 -2.27 -29.12
N PRO A 172 3.15 -1.38 -29.09
CA PRO A 172 4.52 -1.75 -29.39
C PRO A 172 5.02 -2.90 -28.50
N GLU A 173 5.85 -3.80 -29.04
CA GLU A 173 6.37 -4.97 -28.31
C GLU A 173 7.18 -4.61 -27.05
N GLU A 174 7.81 -3.44 -27.05
CA GLU A 174 8.58 -2.90 -25.92
C GLU A 174 7.70 -2.40 -24.77
N VAL A 175 6.39 -2.24 -24.97
CA VAL A 175 5.46 -1.78 -23.94
C VAL A 175 4.82 -2.98 -23.25
N PRO A 176 5.15 -3.28 -22.00
CA PRO A 176 4.56 -4.41 -21.28
C PRO A 176 3.10 -4.09 -20.91
N VAL A 177 2.16 -4.55 -21.75
CA VAL A 177 0.73 -4.35 -21.51
C VAL A 177 0.14 -5.46 -20.65
N MET A 178 -0.80 -5.06 -19.77
CA MET A 178 -1.60 -5.96 -18.93
C MET A 178 -3.07 -5.90 -19.35
N GLY A 179 -3.77 -7.05 -19.36
CA GLY A 179 -5.22 -7.08 -19.57
C GLY A 179 -5.96 -6.39 -18.42
N TYR A 180 -6.95 -5.57 -18.75
CA TYR A 180 -7.70 -4.77 -17.75
C TYR A 180 -8.44 -5.64 -16.71
N GLU A 181 -8.82 -6.88 -17.06
CA GLU A 181 -9.47 -7.82 -16.16
C GLU A 181 -8.52 -8.40 -15.09
N SER A 182 -7.21 -8.26 -15.31
CA SER A 182 -6.18 -8.80 -14.41
C SER A 182 -5.73 -7.81 -13.35
N TYR A 183 -6.29 -6.59 -13.36
CA TYR A 183 -5.91 -5.53 -12.42
C TYR A 183 -7.06 -5.17 -11.49
N ASP A 184 -6.86 -5.36 -10.19
CA ASP A 184 -7.83 -5.02 -9.15
C ASP A 184 -7.59 -3.59 -8.62
N PHE A 185 -8.38 -2.64 -9.09
CA PHE A 185 -8.30 -1.23 -8.70
C PHE A 185 -8.67 -1.00 -7.23
N GLU A 186 -9.62 -1.76 -6.69
CA GLU A 186 -10.07 -1.61 -5.30
C GLU A 186 -8.99 -2.02 -4.30
N THR A 187 -8.35 -3.15 -4.53
CA THR A 187 -7.29 -3.65 -3.64
C THR A 187 -5.98 -2.91 -3.84
N ARG A 188 -5.66 -2.55 -5.09
CA ARG A 188 -4.34 -1.98 -5.40
C ARG A 188 -4.23 -0.49 -5.15
N HIS A 189 -5.29 0.26 -5.34
CA HIS A 189 -5.34 1.71 -5.11
C HIS A 189 -4.11 2.46 -5.69
N PRO A 190 -3.96 2.54 -7.04
CA PRO A 190 -2.78 3.14 -7.66
C PRO A 190 -2.62 4.62 -7.25
N ASP A 191 -1.37 5.08 -7.11
CA ASP A 191 -1.08 6.45 -6.70
C ASP A 191 -1.46 7.48 -7.76
N VAL A 192 -1.37 7.08 -9.04
CA VAL A 192 -1.74 7.92 -10.19
C VAL A 192 -2.40 7.06 -11.26
N ILE A 193 -3.47 7.55 -11.86
CA ILE A 193 -4.07 6.99 -13.07
C ILE A 193 -4.04 8.04 -14.19
N PHE A 194 -3.47 7.67 -15.36
CA PHE A 194 -3.51 8.45 -16.58
C PHE A 194 -4.59 7.94 -17.52
N ILE A 195 -5.43 8.83 -18.04
CA ILE A 195 -6.50 8.54 -19.00
C ILE A 195 -6.44 9.44 -20.22
N HIS A 196 -6.91 8.94 -21.38
CA HIS A 196 -7.09 9.72 -22.59
C HIS A 196 -8.47 10.37 -22.74
N ASN A 197 -9.47 9.86 -22.02
CA ASN A 197 -10.86 10.22 -22.24
C ASN A 197 -11.47 10.93 -21.02
N PRO A 198 -11.46 12.28 -21.00
CA PRO A 198 -12.05 13.03 -19.91
C PRO A 198 -13.56 13.25 -20.07
N TYR A 199 -14.10 13.03 -21.27
CA TYR A 199 -15.48 13.38 -21.62
C TYR A 199 -16.50 12.24 -21.44
N ASP A 200 -16.03 11.09 -20.93
CA ASP A 200 -16.84 9.95 -20.46
C ASP A 200 -18.22 9.80 -21.13
N GLU A 201 -19.28 10.22 -20.42
CA GLU A 201 -20.68 10.13 -20.87
C GLU A 201 -21.03 11.11 -21.99
N GLY A 202 -20.28 12.22 -22.11
CA GLY A 202 -20.56 13.30 -23.06
C GLY A 202 -19.99 13.08 -24.46
N ASN A 203 -19.23 12.01 -24.71
CA ASN A 203 -18.68 11.72 -26.04
C ASN A 203 -19.74 11.04 -26.91
N TYR A 204 -19.99 11.62 -28.11
CA TYR A 204 -20.99 11.13 -29.06
C TYR A 204 -20.43 10.14 -30.08
N VAL A 205 -19.12 9.94 -30.15
CA VAL A 205 -18.45 9.11 -31.17
C VAL A 205 -18.01 7.78 -30.59
N THR A 206 -17.33 7.81 -29.45
CA THR A 206 -16.84 6.61 -28.76
C THR A 206 -17.04 6.76 -27.25
N SER A 207 -17.05 5.66 -26.53
CA SER A 207 -17.06 5.68 -25.05
C SER A 207 -16.37 4.44 -24.53
N VAL A 208 -15.75 4.57 -23.35
CA VAL A 208 -15.23 3.43 -22.60
C VAL A 208 -16.32 2.82 -21.71
N PRO A 209 -16.17 1.59 -21.19
CA PRO A 209 -17.10 1.05 -20.20
C PRO A 209 -17.27 1.99 -19.00
N PRO A 210 -18.46 2.09 -18.39
CA PRO A 210 -18.76 3.01 -17.27
C PRO A 210 -17.82 2.88 -16.07
N PHE A 211 -17.24 1.69 -15.88
CA PHE A 211 -16.22 1.47 -14.85
C PHE A 211 -15.01 2.40 -15.02
N PHE A 212 -14.59 2.67 -16.25
CA PHE A 212 -13.44 3.51 -16.57
C PHE A 212 -13.78 5.00 -16.74
N TYR A 213 -14.99 5.42 -16.36
CA TYR A 213 -15.32 6.84 -16.33
C TYR A 213 -14.54 7.57 -15.25
N SER A 214 -14.14 8.81 -15.53
CA SER A 214 -13.33 9.62 -14.61
C SER A 214 -13.95 9.77 -13.23
N LYS A 215 -15.29 9.90 -13.16
CA LYS A 215 -16.03 9.97 -11.89
C LYS A 215 -15.87 8.70 -11.03
N HIS A 216 -15.75 7.54 -11.66
CA HIS A 216 -15.58 6.26 -10.98
C HIS A 216 -14.12 6.01 -10.63
N LEU A 217 -13.19 6.24 -11.57
CA LEU A 217 -11.75 6.06 -11.35
C LEU A 217 -11.19 6.92 -10.20
N LYS A 218 -11.77 8.09 -9.95
CA LYS A 218 -11.41 8.96 -8.81
C LYS A 218 -11.59 8.31 -7.43
N HIS A 219 -12.35 7.23 -7.33
CA HIS A 219 -12.48 6.49 -6.08
C HIS A 219 -11.30 5.57 -5.79
N PHE A 220 -10.50 5.26 -6.83
CA PHE A 220 -9.39 4.31 -6.74
C PHE A 220 -8.00 4.96 -6.75
N THR A 221 -7.92 6.28 -6.84
CA THR A 221 -6.62 6.99 -6.88
C THR A 221 -6.72 8.38 -6.28
N ASP A 222 -5.62 8.84 -5.70
CA ASP A 222 -5.50 10.22 -5.24
C ASP A 222 -5.30 11.21 -6.41
N ARG A 223 -4.83 10.71 -7.55
CA ARG A 223 -4.49 11.54 -8.72
C ARG A 223 -4.97 10.91 -10.02
N LEU A 224 -6.03 11.46 -10.59
CA LEU A 224 -6.46 11.15 -11.94
C LEU A 224 -5.97 12.24 -12.88
N VAL A 225 -5.18 11.85 -13.88
CA VAL A 225 -4.56 12.76 -14.85
C VAL A 225 -5.11 12.47 -16.24
N TYR A 226 -5.47 13.53 -16.93
CA TYR A 226 -5.87 13.49 -18.34
C TYR A 226 -4.73 14.05 -19.21
N ILE A 227 -4.41 13.36 -20.31
CA ILE A 227 -3.47 13.78 -21.36
C ILE A 227 -4.14 13.72 -22.72
#